data_c2d7e94012cd7f29fe18387f241c387a
#
_entry.id   c2d7e94012cd7f29fe18387f241c387a
#
_cell.length_a   1.000
_cell.length_b   1.000
_cell.length_c   1.000
_cell.angle_alpha   90.00
_cell.angle_beta   90.00
_cell.angle_gamma   90.00
#
_symmetry.space_group_name_H-M   'P 1'
#
loop_
_entity.id
_entity.type
_entity.pdbx_description
1 polymer ?
#
loop_
_entity_poly.entity_id
_entity_poly.type
_entity_poly.pdbx_seq_one_letter_code
_entity_poly.pdbx_strand_id
1 'polypeptide(L)'
;MVDQEPLSLAQLTTVMSDGAKPKDQWRIGTEHEKFGFNRNTLRRPAYEGDDGILAMLTGLQRFGWSPVEEAGHLIALERKNNEGFSASISLEPGGQFELSGAPLKDVHDICNETGQHLMEVKMVADEIGLGFLGTGFDPLWAREDIPIMPKGRYEIMRAYMPKKGTLGLDMMLRTCTIQANLDFDSEADMVAKFRTSLALQPIATALFACSPFTEGKPNGFLSARANVWTDTDPDRTGMLDFVFAEGFGYETYANYALDTPMYFAKRGERYVDASGQSFRDFLRGELPALPGELPTMQDWGDHLTTLFPEVRLKSYLEMRGADGGPWSRICGLPALWAGILYDAPSLAAAWDLCKDWDIADHERLRRDVTRLGLKAEVAGRSVRDIAVDMV
;
A
#
# COMPACT_ATOMS: atom_id res chain seq x y z
N MET A 1 0.70 38.40 -9.55
CA MET A 1 1.22 37.02 -9.44
C MET A 1 2.21 37.08 -8.29
N VAL A 2 2.01 36.33 -7.24
CA VAL A 2 3.01 36.20 -6.19
C VAL A 2 4.14 35.41 -6.84
N ASP A 3 5.38 35.94 -6.82
CA ASP A 3 6.57 35.18 -7.25
C ASP A 3 6.71 33.97 -6.33
N GLN A 4 6.10 32.86 -6.71
CA GLN A 4 6.28 31.58 -6.02
C GLN A 4 7.61 30.99 -6.48
N GLU A 5 8.55 30.83 -5.55
CA GLU A 5 9.81 30.17 -5.86
C GLU A 5 9.58 28.66 -6.08
N PRO A 6 10.30 28.01 -7.03
CA PRO A 6 10.27 26.57 -7.20
C PRO A 6 10.68 25.83 -5.93
N LEU A 7 10.03 24.70 -5.64
CA LEU A 7 10.42 23.85 -4.51
C LEU A 7 11.84 23.30 -4.72
N SER A 8 12.69 23.48 -3.73
CA SER A 8 14.05 22.93 -3.70
C SER A 8 14.05 21.45 -3.29
N LEU A 9 15.10 20.71 -3.66
CA LEU A 9 15.27 19.30 -3.22
C LEU A 9 15.24 19.17 -1.69
N ALA A 10 15.85 20.13 -0.97
CA ALA A 10 15.81 20.16 0.50
C ALA A 10 14.39 20.27 1.06
N GLN A 11 13.51 21.06 0.43
CA GLN A 11 12.09 21.13 0.82
C GLN A 11 11.36 19.81 0.50
N LEU A 12 11.63 19.20 -0.65
CA LEU A 12 10.99 17.94 -1.03
C LEU A 12 11.35 16.79 -0.08
N THR A 13 12.58 16.75 0.45
CA THR A 13 13.01 15.74 1.41
C THR A 13 12.41 15.93 2.81
N THR A 14 11.85 17.11 3.15
CA THR A 14 11.23 17.32 4.48
C THR A 14 10.07 16.39 4.75
N VAL A 15 9.33 15.95 3.73
CA VAL A 15 8.24 14.97 3.89
C VAL A 15 8.74 13.67 4.54
N MET A 16 9.99 13.30 4.28
CA MET A 16 10.61 12.09 4.84
C MET A 16 11.36 12.41 6.14
N SER A 17 12.21 13.44 6.14
CA SER A 17 13.04 13.78 7.29
C SER A 17 12.25 14.21 8.52
N ASP A 18 11.12 14.91 8.33
CA ASP A 18 10.22 15.33 9.42
C ASP A 18 9.47 14.14 10.05
N GLY A 19 9.50 12.98 9.38
CA GLY A 19 9.02 11.72 9.92
C GLY A 19 9.93 11.10 10.98
N ALA A 20 11.21 11.50 11.04
CA ALA A 20 12.14 11.01 12.03
C ALA A 20 11.73 11.45 13.45
N LYS A 21 11.63 10.50 14.37
CA LYS A 21 11.18 10.77 15.73
C LYS A 21 11.86 9.84 16.75
N PRO A 22 11.99 10.28 18.00
CA PRO A 22 12.57 9.45 19.05
C PRO A 22 11.83 8.12 19.23
N LYS A 23 12.55 7.08 19.62
CA LYS A 23 12.02 5.70 19.74
C LYS A 23 10.79 5.58 20.65
N ASP A 24 10.68 6.38 21.69
CA ASP A 24 9.54 6.42 22.61
C ASP A 24 8.25 6.99 21.96
N GLN A 25 8.40 7.68 20.82
CA GLN A 25 7.30 8.18 20.01
C GLN A 25 6.96 7.29 18.82
N TRP A 26 7.68 6.20 18.60
CA TRP A 26 7.39 5.28 17.52
C TRP A 26 6.00 4.66 17.66
N ARG A 27 5.37 4.47 16.52
CA ARG A 27 4.05 3.85 16.39
C ARG A 27 4.09 2.78 15.31
N ILE A 28 3.08 1.94 15.30
CA ILE A 28 2.84 0.93 14.30
C ILE A 28 1.50 1.27 13.65
N GLY A 29 1.48 1.47 12.34
CA GLY A 29 0.25 1.56 11.54
C GLY A 29 0.00 0.25 10.82
N THR A 30 -1.26 -0.07 10.57
CA THR A 30 -1.65 -1.25 9.79
C THR A 30 -2.76 -0.87 8.83
N GLU A 31 -2.57 -1.23 7.57
CA GLU A 31 -3.62 -1.10 6.56
C GLU A 31 -4.06 -2.51 6.13
N HIS A 32 -5.34 -2.70 5.92
CA HIS A 32 -5.83 -3.97 5.39
C HIS A 32 -7.10 -3.82 4.57
N GLU A 33 -7.14 -4.56 3.49
CA GLU A 33 -8.20 -4.57 2.52
C GLU A 33 -8.97 -5.91 2.54
N LYS A 34 -10.21 -5.88 2.10
CA LYS A 34 -11.08 -7.05 1.98
C LYS A 34 -12.08 -6.90 0.86
N PHE A 35 -12.44 -8.01 0.23
CA PHE A 35 -13.46 -8.05 -0.81
C PHE A 35 -14.85 -8.19 -0.20
N GLY A 36 -15.74 -7.23 -0.48
CA GLY A 36 -17.16 -7.38 -0.21
C GLY A 36 -17.84 -8.29 -1.23
N PHE A 37 -18.84 -9.05 -0.83
CA PHE A 37 -19.67 -9.86 -1.71
C PHE A 37 -21.09 -9.99 -1.17
N ASN A 38 -22.09 -10.01 -2.05
CA ASN A 38 -23.47 -10.33 -1.70
C ASN A 38 -23.58 -11.84 -1.40
N ARG A 39 -24.13 -12.20 -0.23
CA ARG A 39 -24.16 -13.59 0.25
C ARG A 39 -25.03 -14.53 -0.58
N ASN A 40 -26.03 -14.00 -1.28
CA ASN A 40 -26.94 -14.80 -2.10
C ASN A 40 -26.40 -15.05 -3.51
N THR A 41 -25.78 -14.04 -4.10
CA THR A 41 -25.31 -14.05 -5.50
C THR A 41 -23.82 -14.26 -5.64
N LEU A 42 -23.06 -14.10 -4.55
CA LEU A 42 -21.61 -14.01 -4.46
C LEU A 42 -21.00 -12.85 -5.27
N ARG A 43 -21.83 -11.96 -5.87
CA ARG A 43 -21.35 -10.83 -6.67
C ARG A 43 -20.71 -9.75 -5.79
N ARG A 44 -19.76 -9.05 -6.36
CA ARG A 44 -19.18 -7.85 -5.79
C ARG A 44 -20.27 -6.78 -5.65
N PRO A 45 -20.42 -6.10 -4.52
CA PRO A 45 -21.40 -5.04 -4.36
C PRO A 45 -21.08 -3.85 -5.26
N ALA A 46 -22.10 -3.30 -5.91
CA ALA A 46 -21.98 -2.02 -6.59
C ALA A 46 -21.78 -0.88 -5.56
N TYR A 47 -21.44 0.31 -6.03
CA TYR A 47 -21.39 1.47 -5.14
C TYR A 47 -22.79 1.82 -4.61
N GLU A 48 -23.76 1.92 -5.51
CA GLU A 48 -25.16 2.23 -5.22
C GLU A 48 -25.96 0.98 -4.80
N GLY A 49 -27.13 1.21 -4.22
CA GLY A 49 -28.08 0.16 -3.84
C GLY A 49 -28.14 -0.10 -2.33
N ASP A 50 -29.23 -0.75 -1.89
CA ASP A 50 -29.47 -1.05 -0.46
C ASP A 50 -28.47 -2.08 0.09
N ASP A 51 -27.86 -2.88 -0.77
CA ASP A 51 -26.80 -3.86 -0.51
C ASP A 51 -25.43 -3.43 -1.12
N GLY A 52 -25.27 -2.12 -1.37
CA GLY A 52 -24.10 -1.51 -1.99
C GLY A 52 -23.05 -1.03 -0.97
N ILE A 53 -21.92 -0.57 -1.51
CA ILE A 53 -20.82 0.01 -0.72
C ILE A 53 -21.27 1.31 -0.01
N LEU A 54 -22.12 2.13 -0.65
CA LEU A 54 -22.67 3.34 -0.04
C LEU A 54 -23.49 2.99 1.22
N ALA A 55 -24.30 1.93 1.18
CA ALA A 55 -25.06 1.45 2.33
C ALA A 55 -24.13 0.99 3.47
N MET A 56 -23.01 0.29 3.13
CA MET A 56 -21.99 -0.07 4.11
C MET A 56 -21.38 1.15 4.80
N LEU A 57 -20.90 2.14 4.04
CA LEU A 57 -20.31 3.36 4.59
C LEU A 57 -21.32 4.13 5.43
N THR A 58 -22.56 4.25 4.96
CA THR A 58 -23.64 4.94 5.70
C THR A 58 -23.92 4.24 7.03
N GLY A 59 -24.03 2.91 7.01
CA GLY A 59 -24.31 2.12 8.21
C GLY A 59 -23.21 2.19 9.27
N LEU A 60 -21.96 2.36 8.85
CA LEU A 60 -20.80 2.46 9.73
C LEU A 60 -20.72 3.79 10.48
N GLN A 61 -21.35 4.86 9.99
CA GLN A 61 -21.35 6.17 10.68
C GLN A 61 -21.92 6.10 12.10
N ARG A 62 -22.83 5.16 12.37
CA ARG A 62 -23.41 4.95 13.73
C ARG A 62 -22.39 4.56 14.80
N PHE A 63 -21.19 4.11 14.38
CA PHE A 63 -20.08 3.78 15.29
C PHE A 63 -19.10 4.95 15.48
N GLY A 64 -19.50 6.18 15.13
CA GLY A 64 -18.69 7.39 15.32
C GLY A 64 -17.71 7.68 14.19
N TRP A 65 -17.89 7.06 13.03
CA TRP A 65 -17.16 7.40 11.82
C TRP A 65 -17.77 8.65 11.17
N SER A 66 -16.95 9.61 10.81
CA SER A 66 -17.32 10.85 10.11
C SER A 66 -17.19 10.67 8.60
N PRO A 67 -18.15 11.16 7.80
CA PRO A 67 -18.12 11.02 6.35
C PRO A 67 -17.03 11.89 5.70
N VAL A 68 -16.41 11.34 4.64
CA VAL A 68 -15.52 12.05 3.72
C VAL A 68 -16.11 11.92 2.31
N GLU A 69 -16.37 13.06 1.69
CA GLU A 69 -17.02 13.13 0.38
C GLU A 69 -16.06 13.66 -0.69
N GLU A 70 -16.23 13.19 -1.91
CA GLU A 70 -15.58 13.71 -3.12
C GLU A 70 -16.62 13.84 -4.22
N ALA A 71 -16.75 15.04 -4.79
CA ALA A 71 -17.74 15.34 -5.84
C ALA A 71 -19.18 14.90 -5.51
N GLY A 72 -19.58 14.99 -4.24
CA GLY A 72 -20.91 14.61 -3.76
C GLY A 72 -21.11 13.11 -3.50
N HIS A 73 -20.06 12.31 -3.62
CA HIS A 73 -20.09 10.89 -3.26
C HIS A 73 -19.38 10.63 -1.94
N LEU A 74 -19.99 9.83 -1.07
CA LEU A 74 -19.38 9.35 0.18
C LEU A 74 -18.32 8.28 -0.18
N ILE A 75 -17.03 8.66 -0.11
CA ILE A 75 -15.93 7.81 -0.59
C ILE A 75 -15.05 7.23 0.51
N ALA A 76 -15.17 7.75 1.72
CA ALA A 76 -14.41 7.29 2.87
C ALA A 76 -15.08 7.72 4.18
N LEU A 77 -14.60 7.16 5.27
CA LEU A 77 -14.96 7.54 6.63
C LEU A 77 -13.70 7.77 7.45
N GLU A 78 -13.74 8.70 8.39
CA GLU A 78 -12.63 8.98 9.30
C GLU A 78 -13.08 8.92 10.77
N ARG A 79 -12.19 8.47 11.64
CA ARG A 79 -12.40 8.49 13.10
C ARG A 79 -11.07 8.75 13.78
N LYS A 80 -11.08 9.65 14.77
CA LYS A 80 -9.92 9.88 15.63
C LYS A 80 -10.00 9.02 16.88
N ASN A 81 -8.88 8.46 17.26
CA ASN A 81 -8.75 7.77 18.55
C ASN A 81 -8.59 8.77 19.71
N ASN A 82 -8.50 8.28 20.94
CA ASN A 82 -8.38 9.11 22.14
C ASN A 82 -7.06 9.91 22.22
N GLU A 83 -6.03 9.50 21.46
CA GLU A 83 -4.75 10.21 21.35
C GLU A 83 -4.76 11.27 20.22
N GLY A 84 -5.88 11.37 19.47
CA GLY A 84 -6.04 12.32 18.36
C GLY A 84 -5.54 11.81 17.01
N PHE A 85 -5.04 10.58 16.92
CA PHE A 85 -4.63 9.97 15.65
C PHE A 85 -5.84 9.50 14.84
N SER A 86 -5.79 9.73 13.54
CA SER A 86 -6.88 9.34 12.62
C SER A 86 -6.70 7.91 12.12
N ALA A 87 -7.80 7.18 12.07
CA ALA A 87 -7.99 6.00 11.23
C ALA A 87 -8.99 6.33 10.13
N SER A 88 -8.90 5.69 8.98
CA SER A 88 -9.85 5.87 7.89
C SER A 88 -10.34 4.54 7.32
N ILE A 89 -11.61 4.50 6.92
CA ILE A 89 -12.15 3.45 6.06
C ILE A 89 -12.23 4.03 4.67
N SER A 90 -11.56 3.42 3.71
CA SER A 90 -11.53 3.90 2.34
C SER A 90 -11.90 2.81 1.32
N LEU A 91 -12.01 3.21 0.06
CA LEU A 91 -12.35 2.33 -1.05
C LEU A 91 -11.20 2.31 -2.04
N GLU A 92 -10.83 1.12 -2.46
CA GLU A 92 -9.99 0.90 -3.61
C GLU A 92 -10.84 0.87 -4.91
N PRO A 93 -10.24 0.98 -6.12
CA PRO A 93 -10.99 1.15 -7.36
C PRO A 93 -12.10 0.13 -7.61
N GLY A 94 -11.90 -1.13 -7.23
CA GLY A 94 -12.89 -2.21 -7.37
C GLY A 94 -13.78 -2.39 -6.13
N GLY A 95 -13.84 -1.43 -5.22
CA GLY A 95 -14.62 -1.51 -4.00
C GLY A 95 -14.01 -2.44 -2.93
N GLN A 96 -12.70 -2.72 -3.03
CA GLN A 96 -11.99 -3.32 -1.91
C GLN A 96 -12.11 -2.37 -0.72
N PHE A 97 -12.56 -2.93 0.39
CA PHE A 97 -12.93 -2.17 1.59
C PHE A 97 -11.73 -2.15 2.54
N GLU A 98 -11.12 -1.00 2.67
CA GLU A 98 -9.87 -0.80 3.40
C GLU A 98 -10.10 -0.17 4.77
N LEU A 99 -9.36 -0.64 5.78
CA LEU A 99 -9.03 0.13 6.96
C LEU A 99 -7.57 0.57 6.85
N SER A 100 -7.33 1.88 6.85
CA SER A 100 -6.04 2.47 7.21
C SER A 100 -6.11 2.82 8.69
N GLY A 101 -5.53 1.96 9.53
CA GLY A 101 -5.60 2.07 10.99
C GLY A 101 -4.83 3.27 11.54
N ALA A 102 -5.15 3.69 12.75
CA ALA A 102 -4.42 4.72 13.45
C ALA A 102 -2.97 4.26 13.76
N PRO A 103 -1.99 5.18 13.84
CA PRO A 103 -0.67 4.85 14.37
C PRO A 103 -0.77 4.56 15.89
N LEU A 104 -0.56 3.29 16.27
CA LEU A 104 -0.76 2.75 17.61
C LEU A 104 0.56 2.35 18.27
N LYS A 105 0.56 2.18 19.60
CA LYS A 105 1.78 1.95 20.39
C LYS A 105 2.34 0.55 20.22
N ASP A 106 1.46 -0.44 20.13
CA ASP A 106 1.87 -1.83 20.09
C ASP A 106 0.90 -2.69 19.26
N VAL A 107 1.29 -3.95 19.06
CA VAL A 107 0.53 -4.91 18.26
C VAL A 107 -0.79 -5.35 18.91
N HIS A 108 -0.94 -5.21 20.22
CA HIS A 108 -2.20 -5.53 20.91
C HIS A 108 -3.25 -4.46 20.62
N ASP A 109 -2.84 -3.19 20.60
CA ASP A 109 -3.69 -2.08 20.20
C ASP A 109 -4.16 -2.23 18.75
N ILE A 110 -3.26 -2.64 17.83
CA ILE A 110 -3.61 -2.97 16.43
C ILE A 110 -4.63 -4.11 16.36
N CYS A 111 -4.42 -5.20 17.13
CA CYS A 111 -5.36 -6.31 17.16
C CYS A 111 -6.73 -5.89 17.69
N ASN A 112 -6.77 -5.00 18.68
CA ASN A 112 -8.01 -4.44 19.22
C ASN A 112 -8.73 -3.57 18.19
N GLU A 113 -8.03 -2.63 17.54
CA GLU A 113 -8.60 -1.78 16.48
C GLU A 113 -9.13 -2.63 15.31
N THR A 114 -8.34 -3.57 14.83
CA THR A 114 -8.74 -4.51 13.77
C THR A 114 -9.96 -5.33 14.19
N GLY A 115 -9.95 -5.88 15.40
CA GLY A 115 -11.08 -6.66 15.94
C GLY A 115 -12.36 -5.84 16.02
N GLN A 116 -12.28 -4.61 16.51
CA GLN A 116 -13.40 -3.68 16.57
C GLN A 116 -13.93 -3.34 15.18
N HIS A 117 -13.04 -2.98 14.24
CA HIS A 117 -13.43 -2.67 12.86
C HIS A 117 -14.13 -3.85 12.18
N LEU A 118 -13.57 -5.06 12.29
CA LEU A 118 -14.18 -6.26 11.70
C LEU A 118 -15.56 -6.58 12.32
N MET A 119 -15.74 -6.32 13.61
CA MET A 119 -17.03 -6.45 14.26
C MET A 119 -18.05 -5.42 13.75
N GLU A 120 -17.66 -4.14 13.66
CA GLU A 120 -18.50 -3.05 13.13
C GLU A 120 -18.92 -3.35 11.67
N VAL A 121 -17.96 -3.75 10.82
CA VAL A 121 -18.21 -4.17 9.42
C VAL A 121 -19.16 -5.34 9.37
N LYS A 122 -18.96 -6.36 10.21
CA LYS A 122 -19.85 -7.54 10.24
C LYS A 122 -21.27 -7.18 10.62
N MET A 123 -21.47 -6.31 11.62
CA MET A 123 -22.82 -5.90 12.04
C MET A 123 -23.57 -5.22 10.90
N VAL A 124 -22.96 -4.27 10.19
CA VAL A 124 -23.61 -3.61 9.05
C VAL A 124 -23.81 -4.58 7.90
N ALA A 125 -22.79 -5.38 7.56
CA ALA A 125 -22.87 -6.36 6.48
C ALA A 125 -23.98 -7.40 6.69
N ASP A 126 -24.19 -7.88 7.93
CA ASP A 126 -25.27 -8.81 8.25
C ASP A 126 -26.66 -8.22 7.98
N GLU A 127 -26.85 -6.91 8.25
CA GLU A 127 -28.12 -6.21 8.04
C GLU A 127 -28.46 -6.05 6.55
N ILE A 128 -27.45 -5.84 5.68
CA ILE A 128 -27.63 -5.59 4.25
C ILE A 128 -27.31 -6.79 3.35
N GLY A 129 -27.06 -7.96 3.94
CA GLY A 129 -26.83 -9.20 3.19
C GLY A 129 -25.46 -9.35 2.55
N LEU A 130 -24.46 -8.57 3.00
CA LEU A 130 -23.08 -8.68 2.54
C LEU A 130 -22.24 -9.62 3.42
N GLY A 131 -21.14 -10.10 2.82
CA GLY A 131 -20.02 -10.75 3.49
C GLY A 131 -18.72 -10.12 3.04
N PHE A 132 -17.65 -10.34 3.81
CA PHE A 132 -16.32 -9.88 3.47
C PHE A 132 -15.30 -11.03 3.51
N LEU A 133 -14.39 -11.04 2.53
CA LEU A 133 -13.35 -12.06 2.37
C LEU A 133 -11.97 -11.40 2.40
N GLY A 134 -11.10 -11.85 3.31
CA GLY A 134 -9.69 -11.49 3.35
C GLY A 134 -8.85 -12.49 2.55
N THR A 135 -8.41 -12.10 1.36
CA THR A 135 -7.51 -12.84 0.49
C THR A 135 -6.76 -11.86 -0.40
N GLY A 136 -5.62 -12.24 -0.99
CA GLY A 136 -4.79 -11.32 -1.78
C GLY A 136 -5.32 -11.01 -3.18
N PHE A 137 -6.17 -11.86 -3.75
CA PHE A 137 -6.72 -11.68 -5.09
C PHE A 137 -8.18 -12.13 -5.13
N ASP A 138 -9.02 -11.46 -5.95
CA ASP A 138 -10.42 -11.85 -6.11
C ASP A 138 -10.50 -13.28 -6.66
N PRO A 139 -11.07 -14.23 -5.90
CA PRO A 139 -11.01 -15.63 -6.28
C PRO A 139 -12.03 -16.03 -7.35
N LEU A 140 -13.04 -15.20 -7.61
CA LEU A 140 -14.23 -15.64 -8.37
C LEU A 140 -14.51 -14.80 -9.61
N TRP A 141 -14.45 -13.45 -9.51
CA TRP A 141 -14.98 -12.58 -10.57
C TRP A 141 -13.91 -12.20 -11.60
N ALA A 142 -14.32 -12.17 -12.86
CA ALA A 142 -13.52 -11.63 -13.96
C ALA A 142 -13.39 -10.10 -13.81
N ARG A 143 -12.33 -9.53 -14.38
CA ARG A 143 -12.02 -8.10 -14.25
C ARG A 143 -13.14 -7.20 -14.76
N GLU A 144 -13.78 -7.59 -15.86
CA GLU A 144 -14.90 -6.89 -16.47
C GLU A 144 -16.19 -6.87 -15.63
N ASP A 145 -16.31 -7.79 -14.68
CA ASP A 145 -17.48 -7.88 -13.78
C ASP A 145 -17.34 -7.03 -12.53
N ILE A 146 -16.15 -6.46 -12.25
CA ILE A 146 -15.89 -5.69 -11.04
C ILE A 146 -16.46 -4.28 -11.16
N PRO A 147 -17.37 -3.86 -10.26
CA PRO A 147 -17.85 -2.48 -10.18
C PRO A 147 -16.72 -1.50 -9.89
N ILE A 148 -16.85 -0.26 -10.38
CA ILE A 148 -15.85 0.79 -10.18
C ILE A 148 -16.40 1.84 -9.21
N MET A 149 -15.57 2.20 -8.23
CA MET A 149 -15.93 3.20 -7.22
C MET A 149 -15.74 4.62 -7.75
N PRO A 150 -16.58 5.59 -7.31
CA PRO A 150 -16.63 6.96 -7.85
C PRO A 150 -15.54 7.87 -7.25
N LYS A 151 -14.26 7.56 -7.51
CA LYS A 151 -13.13 8.44 -7.17
C LYS A 151 -12.45 8.93 -8.44
N GLY A 152 -12.29 10.25 -8.59
CA GLY A 152 -11.82 10.87 -9.84
C GLY A 152 -10.42 10.43 -10.27
N ARG A 153 -9.49 10.17 -9.35
CA ARG A 153 -8.13 9.69 -9.67
C ARG A 153 -8.13 8.32 -10.38
N TYR A 154 -9.15 7.50 -10.17
CA TYR A 154 -9.18 6.14 -10.72
C TYR A 154 -9.41 6.10 -12.24
N GLU A 155 -10.10 7.09 -12.80
CA GLU A 155 -10.24 7.20 -14.26
C GLU A 155 -8.90 7.41 -14.96
N ILE A 156 -8.08 8.32 -14.42
CA ILE A 156 -6.74 8.62 -14.93
C ILE A 156 -5.85 7.38 -14.85
N MET A 157 -5.81 6.73 -13.68
CA MET A 157 -5.00 5.53 -13.46
C MET A 157 -5.42 4.38 -14.37
N ARG A 158 -6.73 4.14 -14.55
CA ARG A 158 -7.27 3.11 -15.47
C ARG A 158 -6.88 3.35 -16.93
N ALA A 159 -6.85 4.61 -17.35
CA ALA A 159 -6.48 4.96 -18.73
C ALA A 159 -4.97 4.84 -18.97
N TYR A 160 -4.16 5.02 -17.93
CA TYR A 160 -2.70 5.04 -18.04
C TYR A 160 -2.04 3.67 -17.82
N MET A 161 -2.43 2.92 -16.80
CA MET A 161 -1.77 1.66 -16.42
C MET A 161 -1.65 0.63 -17.55
N PRO A 162 -2.68 0.43 -18.42
CA PRO A 162 -2.55 -0.49 -19.55
C PRO A 162 -1.49 -0.11 -20.60
N LYS A 163 -0.96 1.12 -20.54
CA LYS A 163 0.14 1.58 -21.40
C LYS A 163 1.52 1.18 -20.84
N LYS A 164 1.57 0.74 -19.57
CA LYS A 164 2.81 0.43 -18.83
C LYS A 164 2.99 -1.06 -18.57
N GLY A 165 1.94 -1.75 -18.18
CA GLY A 165 1.94 -3.18 -17.89
C GLY A 165 0.61 -3.84 -18.23
N THR A 166 0.59 -5.15 -18.31
CA THR A 166 -0.63 -5.90 -18.70
C THR A 166 -1.54 -6.22 -17.52
N LEU A 167 -1.01 -6.19 -16.28
CA LEU A 167 -1.72 -6.56 -15.06
C LEU A 167 -2.14 -5.37 -14.18
N GLY A 168 -1.90 -4.12 -14.62
CA GLY A 168 -2.24 -2.92 -13.85
C GLY A 168 -3.72 -2.80 -13.50
N LEU A 169 -4.64 -3.19 -14.40
CA LEU A 169 -6.06 -3.20 -14.11
C LEU A 169 -6.46 -4.32 -13.13
N ASP A 170 -5.78 -5.45 -13.15
CA ASP A 170 -5.97 -6.50 -12.16
C ASP A 170 -5.51 -6.05 -10.77
N MET A 171 -4.39 -5.33 -10.69
CA MET A 171 -3.94 -4.69 -9.46
C MET A 171 -5.03 -3.77 -8.91
N MET A 172 -5.56 -2.85 -9.71
CA MET A 172 -6.56 -1.88 -9.27
C MET A 172 -7.87 -2.51 -8.80
N LEU A 173 -8.32 -3.57 -9.45
CA LEU A 173 -9.70 -4.07 -9.30
C LEU A 173 -9.80 -5.36 -8.50
N ARG A 174 -8.74 -6.20 -8.49
CA ARG A 174 -8.80 -7.56 -7.98
C ARG A 174 -7.77 -7.91 -6.93
N THR A 175 -6.97 -6.95 -6.42
CA THR A 175 -6.02 -7.22 -5.33
C THR A 175 -6.47 -6.65 -4.00
N CYS A 176 -6.10 -7.33 -2.92
CA CYS A 176 -6.16 -6.85 -1.55
C CYS A 176 -4.86 -7.16 -0.82
N THR A 177 -4.46 -6.26 0.08
CA THR A 177 -3.20 -6.33 0.83
C THR A 177 -3.42 -6.21 2.33
N ILE A 178 -2.37 -6.57 3.08
CA ILE A 178 -2.11 -6.08 4.43
C ILE A 178 -0.78 -5.32 4.35
N GLN A 179 -0.72 -4.13 4.95
CA GLN A 179 0.49 -3.30 5.01
C GLN A 179 0.82 -2.97 6.46
N ALA A 180 2.11 -2.82 6.73
CA ALA A 180 2.61 -2.38 8.03
C ALA A 180 3.43 -1.10 7.85
N ASN A 181 3.13 -0.09 8.68
CA ASN A 181 3.74 1.23 8.65
C ASN A 181 4.58 1.41 9.92
N LEU A 182 5.88 1.64 9.76
CA LEU A 182 6.82 1.71 10.86
C LEU A 182 7.70 2.96 10.80
N ASP A 183 7.92 3.53 11.97
CA ASP A 183 8.71 4.74 12.16
C ASP A 183 10.23 4.47 12.17
N PHE A 184 11.00 5.55 12.07
CA PHE A 184 12.46 5.59 12.18
C PHE A 184 12.89 6.83 12.98
N ASP A 185 14.12 6.82 13.53
CA ASP A 185 14.62 7.94 14.36
C ASP A 185 15.58 8.88 13.61
N SER A 186 16.14 8.42 12.51
CA SER A 186 17.13 9.14 11.73
C SER A 186 17.20 8.63 10.31
N GLU A 187 17.88 9.34 9.43
CA GLU A 187 18.15 8.85 8.06
C GLU A 187 18.95 7.53 8.08
N ALA A 188 19.91 7.39 8.97
CA ALA A 188 20.69 6.15 9.09
C ALA A 188 19.83 4.95 9.53
N ASP A 189 18.93 5.15 10.49
CA ASP A 189 17.97 4.13 10.93
C ASP A 189 16.97 3.80 9.81
N MET A 190 16.46 4.82 9.10
CA MET A 190 15.61 4.65 7.93
C MET A 190 16.30 3.79 6.87
N VAL A 191 17.55 4.07 6.53
CA VAL A 191 18.32 3.31 5.54
C VAL A 191 18.49 1.86 5.97
N ALA A 192 18.85 1.60 7.22
CA ALA A 192 19.02 0.24 7.74
C ALA A 192 17.70 -0.55 7.69
N LYS A 193 16.60 0.05 8.13
CA LYS A 193 15.27 -0.54 8.11
C LYS A 193 14.76 -0.77 6.69
N PHE A 194 14.95 0.20 5.79
CA PHE A 194 14.51 0.10 4.41
C PHE A 194 15.22 -1.04 3.68
N ARG A 195 16.57 -1.09 3.77
CA ARG A 195 17.36 -2.17 3.16
C ARG A 195 16.92 -3.54 3.64
N THR A 196 16.82 -3.71 4.94
CA THR A 196 16.42 -4.98 5.55
C THR A 196 15.01 -5.38 5.14
N SER A 197 14.05 -4.47 5.27
CA SER A 197 12.65 -4.77 4.91
C SER A 197 12.47 -5.02 3.42
N LEU A 198 13.15 -4.27 2.54
CA LEU A 198 13.07 -4.49 1.10
C LEU A 198 13.68 -5.84 0.70
N ALA A 199 14.86 -6.19 1.21
CA ALA A 199 15.50 -7.48 0.94
C ALA A 199 14.64 -8.67 1.39
N LEU A 200 14.03 -8.57 2.57
CA LEU A 200 13.22 -9.64 3.18
C LEU A 200 11.73 -9.59 2.78
N GLN A 201 11.29 -8.57 2.02
CA GLN A 201 9.89 -8.46 1.60
C GLN A 201 9.40 -9.71 0.84
N PRO A 202 10.17 -10.35 -0.06
CA PRO A 202 9.74 -11.60 -0.69
C PRO A 202 9.53 -12.75 0.30
N ILE A 203 10.28 -12.80 1.40
CA ILE A 203 10.07 -13.81 2.47
C ILE A 203 8.72 -13.55 3.15
N ALA A 204 8.41 -12.29 3.49
CA ALA A 204 7.12 -11.92 4.03
C ALA A 204 5.98 -12.24 3.04
N THR A 205 6.18 -11.96 1.74
CA THR A 205 5.22 -12.35 0.68
C THR A 205 4.94 -13.85 0.70
N ALA A 206 5.96 -14.69 0.85
CA ALA A 206 5.81 -16.15 0.92
C ALA A 206 5.06 -16.60 2.18
N LEU A 207 5.35 -15.99 3.34
CA LEU A 207 4.67 -16.28 4.61
C LEU A 207 3.18 -15.92 4.58
N PHE A 208 2.85 -14.82 3.93
CA PHE A 208 1.50 -14.27 3.89
C PHE A 208 0.74 -14.56 2.59
N ALA A 209 1.27 -15.40 1.70
CA ALA A 209 0.62 -15.81 0.45
C ALA A 209 -0.78 -16.40 0.71
N CYS A 210 -1.80 -15.83 0.04
CA CYS A 210 -3.21 -16.16 0.23
C CYS A 210 -4.07 -15.84 -1.00
N SER A 211 -3.59 -16.15 -2.22
CA SER A 211 -4.35 -15.84 -3.44
C SER A 211 -4.20 -16.89 -4.55
N PRO A 212 -4.52 -18.20 -4.26
CA PRO A 212 -4.29 -19.28 -5.20
C PRO A 212 -5.44 -19.50 -6.22
N PHE A 213 -6.45 -18.64 -6.25
CA PHE A 213 -7.61 -18.78 -7.14
C PHE A 213 -7.83 -17.53 -7.99
N THR A 214 -8.30 -17.76 -9.22
CA THR A 214 -8.76 -16.73 -10.16
C THR A 214 -9.96 -17.30 -10.94
N GLU A 215 -11.08 -16.56 -11.01
CA GLU A 215 -12.27 -16.93 -11.77
C GLU A 215 -12.79 -18.35 -11.43
N GLY A 216 -12.79 -18.65 -10.12
CA GLY A 216 -13.27 -19.95 -9.60
C GLY A 216 -12.33 -21.13 -9.78
N LYS A 217 -11.10 -20.91 -10.26
CA LYS A 217 -10.13 -21.99 -10.57
C LYS A 217 -8.79 -21.76 -9.89
N PRO A 218 -8.04 -22.83 -9.52
CA PRO A 218 -6.65 -22.69 -9.13
C PRO A 218 -5.83 -22.00 -10.24
N ASN A 219 -5.06 -20.97 -9.89
CA ASN A 219 -4.33 -20.14 -10.86
C ASN A 219 -2.84 -20.52 -10.99
N GLY A 220 -2.35 -21.48 -10.20
CA GLY A 220 -0.96 -21.91 -10.22
C GLY A 220 -0.01 -21.01 -9.43
N PHE A 221 -0.52 -20.04 -8.68
CA PHE A 221 0.23 -19.20 -7.74
C PHE A 221 -0.17 -19.50 -6.30
N LEU A 222 0.73 -19.22 -5.36
CA LEU A 222 0.40 -19.08 -3.94
C LEU A 222 0.02 -17.63 -3.61
N SER A 223 0.70 -16.68 -4.26
CA SER A 223 0.33 -15.27 -4.28
C SER A 223 0.16 -14.77 -5.72
N ALA A 224 -1.06 -14.84 -6.24
CA ALA A 224 -1.40 -14.21 -7.52
C ALA A 224 -1.29 -12.69 -7.43
N ARG A 225 -1.58 -12.10 -6.25
CA ARG A 225 -1.39 -10.67 -6.01
C ARG A 225 0.06 -10.24 -6.24
N ALA A 226 1.03 -10.92 -5.65
CA ALA A 226 2.43 -10.59 -5.84
C ALA A 226 2.86 -10.74 -7.30
N ASN A 227 2.32 -11.74 -8.02
CA ASN A 227 2.54 -11.88 -9.46
C ASN A 227 1.99 -10.66 -10.24
N VAL A 228 0.83 -10.14 -9.89
CA VAL A 228 0.23 -8.96 -10.54
C VAL A 228 1.17 -7.75 -10.46
N TRP A 229 1.83 -7.54 -9.32
CA TRP A 229 2.79 -6.46 -9.13
C TRP A 229 4.09 -6.60 -9.94
N THR A 230 4.35 -7.76 -10.56
CA THR A 230 5.51 -7.92 -11.45
C THR A 230 5.31 -7.32 -12.84
N ASP A 231 4.04 -7.00 -13.23
CA ASP A 231 3.71 -6.43 -14.54
C ASP A 231 2.60 -5.38 -14.45
N THR A 232 2.75 -4.42 -13.52
CA THR A 232 1.80 -3.32 -13.30
C THR A 232 2.30 -2.02 -13.93
N ASP A 233 3.38 -1.43 -13.39
CA ASP A 233 4.01 -0.20 -13.88
C ASP A 233 5.48 -0.19 -13.45
N PRO A 234 6.42 -0.50 -14.36
CA PRO A 234 7.83 -0.65 -14.01
C PRO A 234 8.50 0.64 -13.53
N ASP A 235 7.91 1.81 -13.82
CA ASP A 235 8.48 3.09 -13.39
C ASP A 235 8.33 3.31 -11.88
N ARG A 236 7.40 2.61 -11.22
CA ARG A 236 7.01 2.89 -9.82
C ARG A 236 6.79 1.68 -8.94
N THR A 237 6.88 0.45 -9.47
CA THR A 237 6.67 -0.81 -8.74
C THR A 237 7.96 -1.59 -8.60
N GLY A 238 7.97 -2.58 -7.72
CA GLY A 238 9.06 -3.56 -7.62
C GLY A 238 10.10 -3.25 -6.56
N MET A 239 11.24 -3.90 -6.72
CA MET A 239 12.43 -3.67 -5.91
C MET A 239 13.10 -2.37 -6.35
N LEU A 240 13.62 -1.61 -5.40
CA LEU A 240 14.35 -0.37 -5.65
C LEU A 240 15.84 -0.64 -5.47
N ASP A 241 16.52 -1.07 -6.52
CA ASP A 241 17.92 -1.54 -6.46
C ASP A 241 18.88 -0.50 -5.87
N PHE A 242 18.62 0.78 -6.12
CA PHE A 242 19.42 1.88 -5.59
C PHE A 242 19.40 1.98 -4.06
N VAL A 243 18.44 1.34 -3.38
CA VAL A 243 18.37 1.28 -1.91
C VAL A 243 19.56 0.53 -1.32
N PHE A 244 20.10 -0.45 -2.07
CA PHE A 244 21.27 -1.24 -1.66
C PHE A 244 22.59 -0.56 -2.00
N ALA A 245 22.59 0.51 -2.81
CA ALA A 245 23.81 1.23 -3.19
C ALA A 245 24.36 2.07 -2.03
N GLU A 246 25.68 2.30 -2.05
CA GLU A 246 26.33 3.27 -1.16
C GLU A 246 25.74 4.68 -1.38
N GLY A 247 25.55 5.44 -0.31
CA GLY A 247 25.00 6.80 -0.37
C GLY A 247 23.47 6.88 -0.51
N PHE A 248 22.74 5.77 -0.40
CA PHE A 248 21.28 5.82 -0.33
C PHE A 248 20.80 6.62 0.89
N GLY A 249 19.82 7.48 0.68
CA GLY A 249 19.19 8.32 1.69
C GLY A 249 17.98 9.08 1.14
N TYR A 250 17.49 10.08 1.88
CA TYR A 250 16.29 10.85 1.51
C TYR A 250 16.41 11.51 0.13
N GLU A 251 17.58 12.10 -0.18
CA GLU A 251 17.78 12.76 -1.48
C GLU A 251 17.74 11.77 -2.64
N THR A 252 18.30 10.58 -2.47
CA THR A 252 18.28 9.53 -3.50
C THR A 252 16.85 9.08 -3.76
N TYR A 253 16.06 8.88 -2.69
CA TYR A 253 14.66 8.50 -2.82
C TYR A 253 13.80 9.63 -3.43
N ALA A 254 14.04 10.89 -3.03
CA ALA A 254 13.37 12.04 -3.64
C ALA A 254 13.68 12.16 -5.15
N ASN A 255 14.92 11.91 -5.56
CA ASN A 255 15.28 11.90 -6.97
C ASN A 255 14.59 10.78 -7.76
N TYR A 256 14.49 9.56 -7.20
CA TYR A 256 13.68 8.48 -7.79
C TYR A 256 12.23 8.92 -7.98
N ALA A 257 11.64 9.55 -6.96
CA ALA A 257 10.25 10.03 -7.05
C ALA A 257 10.09 11.13 -8.11
N LEU A 258 11.04 12.08 -8.21
CA LEU A 258 11.06 13.13 -9.24
C LEU A 258 11.16 12.58 -10.66
N ASP A 259 11.85 11.45 -10.83
CA ASP A 259 12.06 10.80 -12.13
C ASP A 259 10.90 9.85 -12.50
N THR A 260 10.05 9.49 -11.52
CA THR A 260 8.84 8.70 -11.79
C THR A 260 7.78 9.56 -12.48
N PRO A 261 7.23 9.14 -13.64
CA PRO A 261 6.19 9.89 -14.33
C PRO A 261 4.94 10.11 -13.47
N MET A 262 4.35 11.30 -13.55
CA MET A 262 3.14 11.65 -12.80
C MET A 262 1.91 10.85 -13.27
N TYR A 263 0.90 10.77 -12.41
CA TYR A 263 -0.47 10.40 -12.80
C TYR A 263 -1.34 11.66 -12.92
N PHE A 264 -1.37 12.48 -11.91
CA PHE A 264 -2.26 13.65 -11.84
C PHE A 264 -1.66 14.76 -10.98
N ALA A 265 -2.26 15.95 -11.08
CA ALA A 265 -2.17 17.01 -10.09
C ALA A 265 -3.61 17.34 -9.61
N LYS A 266 -3.77 17.82 -8.37
CA LYS A 266 -5.08 18.18 -7.81
C LYS A 266 -5.24 19.69 -7.75
N ARG A 267 -6.42 20.20 -8.20
CA ARG A 267 -6.78 21.61 -8.11
C ARG A 267 -8.22 21.74 -7.58
N GLY A 268 -8.32 22.08 -6.29
CA GLY A 268 -9.59 21.96 -5.57
C GLY A 268 -10.06 20.51 -5.54
N GLU A 269 -11.28 20.24 -6.00
CA GLU A 269 -11.82 18.88 -6.10
C GLU A 269 -11.48 18.16 -7.42
N ARG A 270 -10.87 18.87 -8.36
CA ARG A 270 -10.61 18.33 -9.70
C ARG A 270 -9.23 17.69 -9.78
N TYR A 271 -9.17 16.48 -10.32
CA TYR A 271 -7.94 15.84 -10.78
C TYR A 271 -7.62 16.27 -12.21
N VAL A 272 -6.42 16.76 -12.44
CA VAL A 272 -5.88 17.15 -13.75
C VAL A 272 -5.01 16.00 -14.23
N ASP A 273 -5.33 15.42 -15.39
CA ASP A 273 -4.54 14.35 -15.97
C ASP A 273 -3.15 14.85 -16.38
N ALA A 274 -2.13 14.39 -15.69
CA ALA A 274 -0.72 14.62 -15.95
C ALA A 274 0.03 13.31 -16.22
N SER A 275 -0.70 12.26 -16.62
CA SER A 275 -0.15 10.92 -16.78
C SER A 275 1.01 10.89 -17.78
N GLY A 276 2.15 10.35 -17.32
CA GLY A 276 3.37 10.24 -18.09
C GLY A 276 4.19 11.53 -18.17
N GLN A 277 3.74 12.64 -17.56
CA GLN A 277 4.47 13.92 -17.53
C GLN A 277 5.48 13.95 -16.37
N SER A 278 6.48 14.82 -16.48
CA SER A 278 7.59 14.91 -15.56
C SER A 278 7.31 15.85 -14.38
N PHE A 279 7.53 15.38 -13.15
CA PHE A 279 7.50 16.26 -11.98
C PHE A 279 8.64 17.30 -12.00
N ARG A 280 9.79 16.98 -12.62
CA ARG A 280 10.88 17.95 -12.81
C ARG A 280 10.47 19.10 -13.73
N ASP A 281 9.65 18.84 -14.76
CA ASP A 281 9.09 19.90 -15.61
C ASP A 281 8.09 20.75 -14.81
N PHE A 282 7.31 20.12 -13.95
CA PHE A 282 6.40 20.84 -13.06
C PHE A 282 7.15 21.80 -12.12
N LEU A 283 8.29 21.39 -11.56
CA LEU A 283 9.15 22.28 -10.75
C LEU A 283 9.62 23.53 -11.51
N ARG A 284 9.68 23.50 -12.85
CA ARG A 284 10.07 24.62 -13.71
C ARG A 284 8.90 25.42 -14.28
N GLY A 285 7.65 25.04 -13.95
CA GLY A 285 6.44 25.62 -14.56
C GLY A 285 6.21 25.19 -16.01
N GLU A 286 6.83 24.10 -16.43
CA GLU A 286 6.79 23.58 -17.80
C GLU A 286 5.88 22.34 -17.93
N LEU A 287 5.06 22.02 -16.91
CA LEU A 287 4.15 20.89 -16.98
C LEU A 287 3.11 21.09 -18.08
N PRO A 288 3.01 20.23 -19.10
CA PRO A 288 2.07 20.43 -20.20
C PRO A 288 0.60 20.53 -19.77
N ALA A 289 0.22 19.78 -18.72
CA ALA A 289 -1.15 19.81 -18.18
C ALA A 289 -1.48 21.08 -17.39
N LEU A 290 -0.47 21.82 -16.89
CA LEU A 290 -0.60 23.03 -16.07
C LEU A 290 0.50 24.04 -16.44
N PRO A 291 0.51 24.57 -17.67
CA PRO A 291 1.59 25.44 -18.14
C PRO A 291 1.66 26.75 -17.33
N GLY A 292 2.88 27.07 -16.85
CA GLY A 292 3.15 28.27 -16.05
C GLY A 292 2.84 28.12 -14.55
N GLU A 293 2.26 27.00 -14.11
CA GLU A 293 2.06 26.71 -12.68
C GLU A 293 3.30 25.99 -12.09
N LEU A 294 3.59 26.30 -10.83
CA LEU A 294 4.58 25.57 -10.02
C LEU A 294 3.87 24.62 -9.04
N PRO A 295 4.48 23.47 -8.69
CA PRO A 295 3.91 22.56 -7.72
C PRO A 295 3.95 23.12 -6.30
N THR A 296 3.00 22.68 -5.50
CA THR A 296 2.96 22.85 -4.04
C THR A 296 3.53 21.63 -3.33
N MET A 297 3.79 21.73 -2.02
CA MET A 297 4.13 20.57 -1.19
C MET A 297 2.99 19.52 -1.14
N GLN A 298 1.73 19.96 -1.35
CA GLN A 298 0.59 19.02 -1.49
C GLN A 298 0.69 18.23 -2.80
N ASP A 299 1.03 18.85 -3.92
CA ASP A 299 1.25 18.14 -5.20
C ASP A 299 2.38 17.11 -5.06
N TRP A 300 3.45 17.46 -4.32
CA TRP A 300 4.54 16.53 -4.03
C TRP A 300 4.07 15.37 -3.16
N GLY A 301 3.34 15.64 -2.07
CA GLY A 301 2.75 14.61 -1.21
C GLY A 301 1.83 13.67 -1.99
N ASP A 302 0.94 14.22 -2.82
CA ASP A 302 0.04 13.44 -3.68
C ASP A 302 0.83 12.56 -4.67
N HIS A 303 1.91 13.09 -5.27
CA HIS A 303 2.77 12.34 -6.17
C HIS A 303 3.45 11.15 -5.47
N LEU A 304 3.99 11.34 -4.26
CA LEU A 304 4.59 10.27 -3.45
C LEU A 304 3.59 9.15 -3.16
N THR A 305 2.29 9.44 -3.05
CA THR A 305 1.26 8.39 -2.87
C THR A 305 1.07 7.51 -4.09
N THR A 306 1.56 7.93 -5.25
CA THR A 306 1.46 7.19 -6.52
C THR A 306 2.65 6.28 -6.79
N LEU A 307 3.62 6.19 -5.88
CA LEU A 307 4.72 5.25 -5.93
C LEU A 307 4.30 3.94 -5.26
N PHE A 308 4.57 2.81 -5.89
CA PHE A 308 4.12 1.49 -5.43
C PHE A 308 5.25 0.45 -5.36
N PRO A 309 6.44 0.78 -4.79
CA PRO A 309 7.48 -0.21 -4.58
C PRO A 309 7.08 -1.24 -3.51
N GLU A 310 7.85 -2.31 -3.37
CA GLU A 310 7.62 -3.35 -2.34
C GLU A 310 7.72 -2.78 -0.91
N VAL A 311 8.57 -1.79 -0.70
CA VAL A 311 8.63 -0.96 0.51
C VAL A 311 8.63 0.51 0.07
N ARG A 312 7.73 1.32 0.63
CA ARG A 312 7.58 2.73 0.30
C ARG A 312 8.04 3.63 1.45
N LEU A 313 8.77 4.69 1.13
CA LEU A 313 9.15 5.73 2.09
C LEU A 313 8.19 6.91 1.98
N LYS A 314 7.61 7.25 3.11
CA LYS A 314 6.88 8.48 3.41
C LYS A 314 7.53 9.14 4.64
N SER A 315 6.76 9.73 5.54
CA SER A 315 7.21 10.06 6.90
C SER A 315 7.40 8.82 7.79
N TYR A 316 7.25 7.63 7.23
CA TYR A 316 7.43 6.30 7.79
C TYR A 316 7.75 5.31 6.66
N LEU A 317 8.16 4.11 7.01
CA LEU A 317 8.34 3.00 6.07
C LEU A 317 7.08 2.14 6.01
N GLU A 318 6.64 1.82 4.81
CA GLU A 318 5.42 1.06 4.55
C GLU A 318 5.76 -0.23 3.80
N MET A 319 5.66 -1.38 4.47
CA MET A 319 5.87 -2.71 3.90
C MET A 319 4.59 -3.19 3.24
N ARG A 320 4.64 -3.49 1.92
CA ARG A 320 3.46 -3.57 1.04
C ARG A 320 3.24 -4.94 0.38
N GLY A 321 4.17 -5.87 0.48
CA GLY A 321 4.19 -7.08 -0.34
C GLY A 321 3.29 -8.24 0.14
N ALA A 322 2.59 -8.13 1.26
CA ALA A 322 1.74 -9.21 1.77
C ALA A 322 0.36 -9.25 1.10
N ASP A 323 -0.17 -10.45 0.89
CA ASP A 323 -1.56 -10.65 0.48
C ASP A 323 -2.53 -10.23 1.58
N GLY A 324 -3.74 -9.82 1.21
CA GLY A 324 -4.88 -9.74 2.11
C GLY A 324 -5.14 -11.08 2.80
N GLY A 325 -5.70 -11.06 4.01
CA GLY A 325 -5.87 -12.29 4.78
C GLY A 325 -6.87 -12.16 5.94
N PRO A 326 -7.09 -13.24 6.69
CA PRO A 326 -7.95 -13.23 7.86
C PRO A 326 -7.31 -12.45 9.03
N TRP A 327 -8.09 -12.20 10.08
CA TRP A 327 -7.69 -11.42 11.27
C TRP A 327 -6.29 -11.77 11.81
N SER A 328 -5.99 -13.06 11.92
CA SER A 328 -4.70 -13.51 12.44
C SER A 328 -3.50 -13.06 11.59
N ARG A 329 -3.67 -12.93 10.27
CA ARG A 329 -2.64 -12.42 9.36
C ARG A 329 -2.54 -10.91 9.42
N ILE A 330 -3.68 -10.20 9.60
CA ILE A 330 -3.71 -8.74 9.78
C ILE A 330 -2.91 -8.34 11.02
N CYS A 331 -3.03 -9.09 12.11
CA CYS A 331 -2.24 -8.86 13.33
C CYS A 331 -0.80 -9.39 13.19
N GLY A 332 -0.59 -10.48 12.46
CA GLY A 332 0.71 -11.14 12.34
C GLY A 332 1.73 -10.35 11.54
N LEU A 333 1.31 -9.64 10.49
CA LEU A 333 2.26 -8.89 9.65
C LEU A 333 2.92 -7.72 10.38
N PRO A 334 2.17 -6.80 11.05
CA PRO A 334 2.81 -5.74 11.81
C PRO A 334 3.63 -6.26 13.00
N ALA A 335 3.23 -7.38 13.62
CA ALA A 335 4.02 -8.01 14.67
C ALA A 335 5.37 -8.51 14.16
N LEU A 336 5.39 -9.17 12.99
CA LEU A 336 6.63 -9.61 12.33
C LEU A 336 7.56 -8.43 12.06
N TRP A 337 7.08 -7.40 11.38
CA TRP A 337 7.91 -6.28 10.99
C TRP A 337 8.34 -5.41 12.17
N ALA A 338 7.48 -5.18 13.17
CA ALA A 338 7.86 -4.45 14.37
C ALA A 338 8.90 -5.21 15.20
N GLY A 339 8.78 -6.54 15.31
CA GLY A 339 9.77 -7.38 15.99
C GLY A 339 11.15 -7.30 15.33
N ILE A 340 11.21 -7.27 14.00
CA ILE A 340 12.47 -7.19 13.25
C ILE A 340 13.04 -5.77 13.27
N LEU A 341 12.22 -4.73 13.03
CA LEU A 341 12.71 -3.39 12.71
C LEU A 341 12.81 -2.47 13.94
N TYR A 342 12.08 -2.75 15.03
CA TYR A 342 12.08 -1.90 16.22
C TYR A 342 13.04 -2.32 17.32
N ASP A 343 13.65 -3.50 17.18
CA ASP A 343 14.71 -3.99 18.05
C ASP A 343 16.05 -4.01 17.31
N ALA A 344 17.05 -3.28 17.80
CA ALA A 344 18.31 -3.13 17.09
C ALA A 344 19.09 -4.44 16.90
N PRO A 345 19.17 -5.35 17.89
CA PRO A 345 19.73 -6.69 17.68
C PRO A 345 19.00 -7.50 16.62
N SER A 346 17.65 -7.49 16.61
CA SER A 346 16.84 -8.19 15.62
C SER A 346 17.04 -7.62 14.22
N LEU A 347 17.10 -6.29 14.09
CA LEU A 347 17.37 -5.62 12.79
C LEU A 347 18.76 -6.03 12.25
N ALA A 348 19.78 -6.04 13.10
CA ALA A 348 21.12 -6.45 12.70
C ALA A 348 21.17 -7.93 12.29
N ALA A 349 20.54 -8.83 13.06
CA ALA A 349 20.46 -10.24 12.73
C ALA A 349 19.68 -10.48 11.43
N ALA A 350 18.59 -9.78 11.21
CA ALA A 350 17.80 -9.86 9.98
C ALA A 350 18.59 -9.35 8.76
N TRP A 351 19.37 -8.27 8.91
CA TRP A 351 20.27 -7.80 7.86
C TRP A 351 21.34 -8.84 7.53
N ASP A 352 21.91 -9.52 8.54
CA ASP A 352 22.91 -10.58 8.35
C ASP A 352 22.37 -11.77 7.50
N LEU A 353 21.06 -11.99 7.47
CA LEU A 353 20.45 -13.04 6.64
C LEU A 353 20.51 -12.72 5.13
N CYS A 354 20.52 -11.44 4.76
CA CYS A 354 20.28 -10.99 3.38
C CYS A 354 21.35 -10.00 2.83
N LYS A 355 22.29 -9.54 3.63
CA LYS A 355 23.27 -8.51 3.23
C LYS A 355 24.15 -8.88 2.06
N ASP A 356 24.35 -10.18 1.82
CA ASP A 356 25.22 -10.69 0.74
C ASP A 356 24.43 -11.05 -0.53
N TRP A 357 23.10 -10.82 -0.56
CA TRP A 357 22.29 -11.04 -1.74
C TRP A 357 22.52 -9.94 -2.76
N ASP A 358 22.66 -10.32 -4.02
CA ASP A 358 22.75 -9.37 -5.12
C ASP A 358 21.37 -9.00 -5.69
N ILE A 359 21.34 -8.04 -6.61
CA ILE A 359 20.11 -7.58 -7.27
C ILE A 359 19.40 -8.71 -8.01
N ALA A 360 20.18 -9.62 -8.64
CA ALA A 360 19.60 -10.77 -9.35
C ALA A 360 18.95 -11.77 -8.38
N ASP A 361 19.49 -11.92 -7.18
CA ASP A 361 18.88 -12.71 -6.11
C ASP A 361 17.54 -12.12 -5.67
N HIS A 362 17.47 -10.81 -5.42
CA HIS A 362 16.24 -10.12 -5.04
C HIS A 362 15.15 -10.27 -6.11
N GLU A 363 15.48 -9.99 -7.37
CA GLU A 363 14.53 -10.07 -8.47
C GLU A 363 14.06 -11.51 -8.77
N ARG A 364 14.96 -12.49 -8.66
CA ARG A 364 14.61 -13.90 -8.79
C ARG A 364 13.69 -14.33 -7.66
N LEU A 365 14.06 -14.03 -6.43
CA LEU A 365 13.29 -14.40 -5.24
C LEU A 365 11.89 -13.78 -5.28
N ARG A 366 11.76 -12.49 -5.63
CA ARG A 366 10.48 -11.81 -5.79
C ARG A 366 9.56 -12.54 -6.78
N ARG A 367 10.08 -13.04 -7.89
CA ARG A 367 9.29 -13.83 -8.86
C ARG A 367 8.96 -15.23 -8.35
N ASP A 368 9.95 -15.92 -7.80
CA ASP A 368 9.80 -17.32 -7.42
C ASP A 368 8.83 -17.54 -6.27
N VAL A 369 8.81 -16.66 -5.26
CA VAL A 369 7.89 -16.77 -4.12
C VAL A 369 6.43 -16.68 -4.52
N THR A 370 6.10 -16.08 -5.65
CA THR A 370 4.70 -16.01 -6.14
C THR A 370 4.11 -17.39 -6.38
N ARG A 371 4.93 -18.35 -6.82
CA ARG A 371 4.52 -19.74 -7.14
C ARG A 371 5.01 -20.74 -6.13
N LEU A 372 6.26 -20.62 -5.68
CA LEU A 372 6.91 -21.61 -4.83
C LEU A 372 6.72 -21.31 -3.33
N GLY A 373 6.41 -20.04 -2.97
CA GLY A 373 6.25 -19.62 -1.58
C GLY A 373 7.48 -19.99 -0.74
N LEU A 374 7.26 -20.68 0.37
CA LEU A 374 8.31 -21.15 1.28
C LEU A 374 9.27 -22.21 0.68
N LYS A 375 8.97 -22.75 -0.51
CA LYS A 375 9.84 -23.68 -1.25
C LYS A 375 10.80 -22.98 -2.21
N ALA A 376 10.68 -21.67 -2.39
CA ALA A 376 11.65 -20.92 -3.17
C ALA A 376 13.02 -20.92 -2.47
N GLU A 377 14.07 -20.62 -3.22
CA GLU A 377 15.45 -20.64 -2.71
C GLU A 377 16.18 -19.36 -3.11
N VAL A 378 17.04 -18.87 -2.23
CA VAL A 378 17.98 -17.77 -2.48
C VAL A 378 19.31 -18.04 -1.80
N ALA A 379 20.42 -17.78 -2.47
CA ALA A 379 21.77 -17.99 -1.95
C ALA A 379 22.01 -19.37 -1.33
N GLY A 380 21.40 -20.43 -1.91
CA GLY A 380 21.54 -21.82 -1.45
C GLY A 380 20.72 -22.19 -0.20
N ARG A 381 19.81 -21.30 0.25
CA ARG A 381 18.92 -21.55 1.40
C ARG A 381 17.46 -21.52 0.97
N SER A 382 16.63 -22.38 1.57
CA SER A 382 15.19 -22.31 1.36
C SER A 382 14.58 -21.07 2.04
N VAL A 383 13.55 -20.48 1.41
CA VAL A 383 12.77 -19.39 2.00
C VAL A 383 12.18 -19.81 3.34
N ARG A 384 11.80 -21.08 3.51
CA ARG A 384 11.32 -21.60 4.78
C ARG A 384 12.36 -21.49 5.90
N ASP A 385 13.61 -21.88 5.63
CA ASP A 385 14.66 -21.84 6.65
C ASP A 385 15.02 -20.41 7.03
N ILE A 386 15.02 -19.50 6.04
CA ILE A 386 15.22 -18.07 6.29
C ILE A 386 14.04 -17.51 7.12
N ALA A 387 12.80 -17.87 6.78
CA ALA A 387 11.62 -17.44 7.53
C ALA A 387 11.60 -17.95 8.98
N VAL A 388 12.15 -19.14 9.25
CA VAL A 388 12.32 -19.66 10.62
C VAL A 388 13.34 -18.80 11.39
N ASP A 389 14.42 -18.37 10.76
CA ASP A 389 15.43 -17.54 11.39
C ASP A 389 14.93 -16.07 11.60
N MET A 390 13.92 -15.63 10.82
CA MET A 390 13.30 -14.30 10.97
C MET A 390 12.32 -14.21 12.14
N VAL A 391 11.75 -15.33 12.62
CA VAL A 391 10.70 -15.39 13.64
C VAL A 391 11.26 -15.87 14.97
#